data_fca773d3874b22e14ddaa147c4babe22
#
_entry.id   fca773d3874b22e14ddaa147c4babe22
#
_cell.length_a   1.000
_cell.length_b   1.000
_cell.length_c   1.000
_cell.angle_alpha   90.00
_cell.angle_beta   90.00
_cell.angle_gamma   90.00
#
_symmetry.space_group_name_H-M   'P 1'
#
loop_
_entity.id
_entity.type
_entity.pdbx_description
1 polymer ?
#
loop_
_entity_poly.entity_id
_entity_poly.type
_entity_poly.pdbx_seq_one_letter_code
_entity_poly.pdbx_strand_id
1 'polypeptide(L)'
;YEAPEWRRHLVRQQQEINEYYNDFANLPLDVNGDGWMDIINSAFFSRSLFWLKNPGDPGQLFELVEIDRPGPMETAILFDINSDGRMDILPNVSDNPAWYEQHTNSGAPESIFWIKHTLPSQAAGHGIGAGDLNSDGRVDIVVRHGWLEQTGIEWQWHADFDLGDRPSIPILVHDVDEDDDADIIWGRAHDYGLFWLEQNPESTNLQWVQHLIDSSWSQPHFMLLRDLNNDGKVELLSGKRYRAHNGKDPGGSDPLCIYYYEFDPKRKIWHRNTVTEGNTIGFGICTDARDIDNDGDVDIVAPGKSGLYLLENMLQ
;
A
#
# COMPACT_ATOMS: atom_id res chain seq x y z
N TYR A 1 9.07 -21.49 -22.09
CA TYR A 1 9.05 -21.42 -20.63
C TYR A 1 7.92 -22.27 -20.08
N GLU A 2 8.17 -23.17 -19.14
CA GLU A 2 7.14 -23.86 -18.38
C GLU A 2 6.98 -23.11 -17.05
N ALA A 3 5.80 -22.55 -16.79
CA ALA A 3 5.52 -21.87 -15.54
C ALA A 3 5.76 -22.82 -14.35
N PRO A 4 6.38 -22.37 -13.27
CA PRO A 4 6.65 -23.22 -12.11
C PRO A 4 5.36 -23.79 -11.54
N GLU A 5 5.37 -25.08 -11.14
CA GLU A 5 4.25 -25.68 -10.40
C GLU A 5 4.20 -25.14 -8.97
N TRP A 6 3.26 -24.23 -8.71
CA TRP A 6 3.03 -23.68 -7.39
C TRP A 6 2.23 -24.64 -6.51
N ARG A 7 2.79 -24.97 -5.34
CA ARG A 7 2.07 -25.75 -4.32
C ARG A 7 1.27 -24.82 -3.43
N ARG A 8 -0.03 -25.11 -3.29
CA ARG A 8 -0.87 -24.39 -2.34
C ARG A 8 -0.69 -24.95 -0.94
N HIS A 9 -0.42 -24.05 0.01
CA HIS A 9 -0.40 -24.36 1.43
C HIS A 9 -1.54 -23.59 2.11
N LEU A 10 -2.26 -24.27 3.00
CA LEU A 10 -3.32 -23.63 3.77
C LEU A 10 -2.67 -22.89 4.94
N VAL A 11 -2.71 -21.56 4.86
CA VAL A 11 -2.18 -20.68 5.92
C VAL A 11 -3.17 -20.55 7.05
N ARG A 12 -4.46 -20.37 6.75
CA ARG A 12 -5.52 -20.12 7.70
C ARG A 12 -6.89 -20.55 7.14
N GLN A 13 -7.80 -21.00 8.02
CA GLN A 13 -9.20 -21.15 7.67
C GLN A 13 -9.97 -19.87 8.02
N GLN A 14 -10.81 -19.42 7.11
CA GLN A 14 -11.62 -18.21 7.28
C GLN A 14 -13.10 -18.49 7.01
N GLN A 15 -13.95 -17.71 7.69
CA GLN A 15 -15.39 -17.69 7.42
C GLN A 15 -15.74 -16.46 6.60
N GLU A 16 -16.69 -16.62 5.70
CA GLU A 16 -17.29 -15.53 4.96
C GLU A 16 -18.17 -14.68 5.88
N ILE A 17 -18.04 -13.35 5.77
CA ILE A 17 -18.87 -12.37 6.50
C ILE A 17 -19.36 -11.34 5.47
N ASN A 18 -20.66 -11.18 5.30
CA ASN A 18 -21.26 -10.23 4.36
C ASN A 18 -20.74 -10.34 2.91
N GLU A 19 -20.61 -11.54 2.40
CA GLU A 19 -20.09 -11.84 1.06
C GLU A 19 -18.58 -11.53 0.88
N TYR A 20 -17.85 -11.32 1.98
CA TYR A 20 -16.40 -11.12 2.01
C TYR A 20 -15.74 -12.09 2.97
N TYR A 21 -14.50 -12.43 2.69
CA TYR A 21 -13.61 -13.00 3.70
C TYR A 21 -13.06 -11.86 4.56
N ASN A 22 -12.90 -12.11 5.85
CA ASN A 22 -12.38 -11.11 6.79
C ASN A 22 -10.85 -11.09 6.76
N ASP A 23 -10.32 -10.73 5.61
CA ASP A 23 -8.92 -10.84 5.22
C ASP A 23 -8.64 -9.79 4.13
N PHE A 24 -8.36 -8.56 4.56
CA PHE A 24 -8.32 -7.42 3.65
C PHE A 24 -6.91 -7.01 3.26
N ALA A 25 -5.94 -7.03 4.20
CA ALA A 25 -4.53 -6.84 3.90
C ALA A 25 -3.75 -8.13 4.16
N ASN A 26 -2.75 -8.40 3.36
CA ASN A 26 -1.78 -9.48 3.54
C ASN A 26 -0.39 -8.91 3.26
N LEU A 27 0.23 -8.33 4.29
CA LEU A 27 1.51 -7.66 4.20
C LEU A 27 2.61 -8.62 4.65
N PRO A 28 3.49 -9.08 3.74
CA PRO A 28 4.58 -9.99 4.08
C PRO A 28 5.67 -9.26 4.87
N LEU A 29 6.06 -9.83 6.00
CA LEU A 29 7.14 -9.34 6.86
C LEU A 29 7.67 -10.51 7.71
N ASP A 30 8.97 -10.71 7.77
CA ASP A 30 9.58 -11.57 8.79
C ASP A 30 9.60 -10.80 10.12
N VAL A 31 8.51 -10.94 10.90
CA VAL A 31 8.25 -10.14 12.11
C VAL A 31 9.22 -10.48 13.22
N ASN A 32 9.57 -11.75 13.37
CA ASN A 32 10.37 -12.25 14.50
C ASN A 32 11.84 -12.51 14.15
N GLY A 33 12.22 -12.29 12.88
CA GLY A 33 13.61 -12.49 12.42
C GLY A 33 14.03 -13.95 12.36
N ASP A 34 13.08 -14.90 12.22
CA ASP A 34 13.40 -16.34 12.17
C ASP A 34 13.68 -16.85 10.74
N GLY A 35 13.59 -15.98 9.74
CA GLY A 35 13.84 -16.27 8.33
C GLY A 35 12.61 -16.81 7.58
N TRP A 36 11.46 -16.94 8.25
CA TRP A 36 10.22 -17.34 7.63
C TRP A 36 9.29 -16.14 7.47
N MET A 37 8.78 -15.95 6.26
CA MET A 37 7.89 -14.83 5.98
C MET A 37 6.56 -15.01 6.70
N ASP A 38 6.23 -14.07 7.58
CA ASP A 38 4.94 -13.94 8.26
C ASP A 38 3.99 -13.06 7.44
N ILE A 39 2.76 -12.87 7.95
CA ILE A 39 1.77 -12.00 7.33
C ILE A 39 1.16 -11.08 8.38
N ILE A 40 1.28 -9.78 8.20
CA ILE A 40 0.45 -8.80 8.92
C ILE A 40 -0.86 -8.65 8.17
N ASN A 41 -1.96 -8.79 8.89
CA ASN A 41 -3.30 -8.75 8.30
C ASN A 41 -4.21 -7.76 9.01
N SER A 42 -5.00 -7.02 8.23
CA SER A 42 -6.06 -6.15 8.71
C SER A 42 -7.43 -6.66 8.28
N ALA A 43 -8.45 -6.41 9.10
CA ALA A 43 -9.77 -6.94 8.88
C ALA A 43 -10.87 -5.92 9.14
N PHE A 44 -11.69 -5.63 8.12
CA PHE A 44 -12.74 -4.62 8.20
C PHE A 44 -13.88 -5.00 9.15
N PHE A 45 -14.45 -6.20 8.99
CA PHE A 45 -15.64 -6.62 9.75
C PHE A 45 -15.34 -7.02 11.20
N SER A 46 -14.24 -7.72 11.45
CA SER A 46 -13.81 -8.03 12.82
C SER A 46 -13.11 -6.88 13.51
N ARG A 47 -12.75 -5.82 12.75
CA ARG A 47 -12.09 -4.62 13.27
C ARG A 47 -10.73 -4.94 13.93
N SER A 48 -10.08 -6.02 13.49
CA SER A 48 -8.86 -6.56 14.11
C SER A 48 -7.65 -6.40 13.21
N LEU A 49 -6.54 -6.07 13.84
CA LEU A 49 -5.19 -6.11 13.30
C LEU A 49 -4.49 -7.30 13.95
N PHE A 50 -3.87 -8.17 13.15
CA PHE A 50 -3.23 -9.37 13.67
C PHE A 50 -2.03 -9.79 12.83
N TRP A 51 -1.17 -10.57 13.45
CA TRP A 51 -0.02 -11.21 12.88
C TRP A 51 -0.30 -12.69 12.70
N LEU A 52 -0.13 -13.21 11.51
CA LEU A 52 -0.11 -14.63 11.21
C LEU A 52 1.35 -15.08 11.20
N LYS A 53 1.75 -15.72 12.31
CA LYS A 53 3.10 -16.23 12.48
C LYS A 53 3.30 -17.52 11.71
N ASN A 54 4.30 -17.52 10.84
CA ASN A 54 4.68 -18.69 10.06
C ASN A 54 5.41 -19.72 10.95
N PRO A 55 4.94 -20.98 11.06
CA PRO A 55 5.61 -22.01 11.86
C PRO A 55 6.88 -22.58 11.21
N GLY A 56 7.23 -22.15 9.98
CA GLY A 56 8.33 -22.74 9.23
C GLY A 56 8.06 -24.18 8.72
N ASP A 57 6.86 -24.68 8.91
CA ASP A 57 6.41 -26.02 8.48
C ASP A 57 5.17 -25.88 7.58
N PRO A 58 5.29 -26.21 6.28
CA PRO A 58 4.17 -26.05 5.33
C PRO A 58 3.00 -26.98 5.61
N GLY A 59 3.14 -27.94 6.53
CA GLY A 59 2.04 -28.82 6.98
C GLY A 59 1.21 -28.25 8.11
N GLN A 60 1.61 -27.12 8.69
CA GLN A 60 0.93 -26.47 9.80
C GLN A 60 0.26 -25.17 9.38
N LEU A 61 -0.82 -24.80 10.07
CA LEU A 61 -1.46 -23.49 9.94
C LEU A 61 -0.60 -22.44 10.66
N PHE A 62 -0.65 -21.21 10.17
CA PHE A 62 -0.01 -20.07 10.84
C PHE A 62 -0.74 -19.77 12.16
N GLU A 63 0.01 -19.40 13.17
CA GLU A 63 -0.53 -18.96 14.45
C GLU A 63 -1.07 -17.53 14.33
N LEU A 64 -2.32 -17.32 14.78
CA LEU A 64 -2.91 -15.99 14.81
C LEU A 64 -2.59 -15.30 16.15
N VAL A 65 -1.84 -14.20 16.08
CA VAL A 65 -1.51 -13.33 17.19
C VAL A 65 -2.24 -12.00 17.00
N GLU A 66 -3.24 -11.71 17.85
CA GLU A 66 -3.95 -10.43 17.78
C GLU A 66 -3.04 -9.30 18.26
N ILE A 67 -2.97 -8.22 17.48
CA ILE A 67 -2.21 -7.01 17.80
C ILE A 67 -3.12 -6.01 18.50
N ASP A 68 -4.25 -5.64 17.85
CA ASP A 68 -5.24 -4.70 18.41
C ASP A 68 -6.58 -4.79 17.65
N ARG A 69 -7.57 -4.02 18.15
CA ARG A 69 -8.89 -3.81 17.53
C ARG A 69 -9.23 -2.31 17.44
N PRO A 70 -8.49 -1.54 16.63
CA PRO A 70 -8.66 -0.08 16.59
C PRO A 70 -9.97 0.38 15.92
N GLY A 71 -10.52 -0.43 15.01
CA GLY A 71 -11.72 -0.10 14.24
C GLY A 71 -11.74 -0.78 12.88
N PRO A 72 -12.74 -0.48 12.03
CA PRO A 72 -12.76 -0.97 10.66
C PRO A 72 -11.57 -0.42 9.88
N MET A 73 -10.87 -1.29 9.13
CA MET A 73 -9.75 -0.94 8.28
C MET A 73 -9.76 -1.81 7.02
N GLU A 74 -9.52 -1.21 5.86
CA GLU A 74 -9.44 -1.97 4.60
C GLU A 74 -8.06 -2.53 4.39
N THR A 75 -7.01 -1.78 4.78
CA THR A 75 -5.63 -2.24 4.64
C THR A 75 -4.70 -1.53 5.62
N ALA A 76 -3.42 -1.78 5.51
CA ALA A 76 -2.35 -1.10 6.21
C ALA A 76 -1.16 -0.95 5.26
N ILE A 77 -0.21 -0.12 5.64
CA ILE A 77 1.12 -0.09 5.05
C ILE A 77 2.17 -0.46 6.11
N LEU A 78 3.28 -1.03 5.65
CA LEU A 78 4.48 -1.23 6.46
C LEU A 78 5.45 -0.09 6.15
N PHE A 79 5.88 0.63 7.17
CA PHE A 79 6.80 1.75 7.04
C PHE A 79 7.60 1.94 8.34
N ASP A 80 8.87 2.25 8.25
CA ASP A 80 9.70 2.59 9.42
C ASP A 80 9.42 4.04 9.83
N ILE A 81 8.40 4.25 10.67
CA ILE A 81 7.89 5.58 11.01
C ILE A 81 8.82 6.34 11.95
N ASN A 82 9.50 5.62 12.84
CA ASN A 82 10.40 6.20 13.83
C ASN A 82 11.88 6.16 13.43
N SER A 83 12.19 5.64 12.24
CA SER A 83 13.54 5.50 11.69
C SER A 83 14.47 4.63 12.56
N ASP A 84 13.94 3.57 13.16
CA ASP A 84 14.71 2.63 13.99
C ASP A 84 15.22 1.40 13.23
N GLY A 85 14.91 1.30 11.95
CA GLY A 85 15.32 0.21 11.05
C GLY A 85 14.36 -0.98 11.05
N ARG A 86 13.22 -0.90 11.75
CA ARG A 86 12.17 -1.93 11.74
C ARG A 86 10.91 -1.39 11.08
N MET A 87 10.16 -2.30 10.47
CA MET A 87 8.88 -1.92 9.86
C MET A 87 7.78 -1.85 10.91
N ASP A 88 7.14 -0.69 10.98
CA ASP A 88 5.94 -0.45 11.76
C ASP A 88 4.69 -0.71 10.93
N ILE A 89 3.53 -0.79 11.58
CA ILE A 89 2.26 -0.98 10.91
C ILE A 89 1.45 0.32 10.98
N LEU A 90 1.06 0.86 9.83
CA LEU A 90 0.20 2.03 9.72
C LEU A 90 -1.11 1.66 9.00
N PRO A 91 -2.18 1.29 9.74
CA PRO A 91 -3.48 0.95 9.15
C PRO A 91 -4.34 2.19 8.87
N ASN A 92 -5.17 2.12 7.82
CA ASN A 92 -6.20 3.11 7.54
C ASN A 92 -7.43 2.89 8.43
N VAL A 93 -7.41 3.36 9.65
CA VAL A 93 -8.50 3.13 10.62
C VAL A 93 -9.56 4.24 10.52
N SER A 94 -10.84 3.83 10.52
CA SER A 94 -11.96 4.78 10.44
C SER A 94 -12.32 5.46 11.77
N ASP A 95 -11.99 4.85 12.91
CA ASP A 95 -12.45 5.29 14.24
C ASP A 95 -11.31 5.85 15.11
N ASN A 96 -10.32 5.02 15.41
CA ASN A 96 -9.23 5.35 16.35
C ASN A 96 -7.88 5.20 15.64
N PRO A 97 -7.46 6.19 14.84
CA PRO A 97 -6.24 6.10 14.07
C PRO A 97 -5.02 5.96 14.98
N ALA A 98 -4.15 5.05 14.60
CA ALA A 98 -2.93 4.75 15.32
C ALA A 98 -1.93 4.06 14.39
N TRP A 99 -0.67 4.11 14.71
CA TRP A 99 0.36 3.25 14.16
C TRP A 99 0.93 2.35 15.26
N TYR A 100 1.58 1.27 14.87
CA TYR A 100 2.05 0.24 15.80
C TYR A 100 3.53 0.01 15.58
N GLU A 101 4.31 0.41 16.58
CA GLU A 101 5.75 0.27 16.61
C GLU A 101 6.14 -1.15 17.00
N GLN A 102 7.02 -1.77 16.21
CA GLN A 102 7.51 -3.10 16.47
C GLN A 102 8.62 -3.09 17.54
N HIS A 103 8.45 -3.87 18.58
CA HIS A 103 9.45 -4.03 19.65
C HIS A 103 9.82 -5.48 19.91
N THR A 104 11.06 -5.68 20.38
CA THR A 104 11.56 -6.97 20.89
C THR A 104 11.95 -6.86 22.34
N ASN A 105 11.69 -7.90 23.12
CA ASN A 105 12.21 -7.96 24.49
C ASN A 105 13.73 -8.18 24.50
N SER A 106 14.47 -7.37 25.23
CA SER A 106 15.94 -7.44 25.32
C SER A 106 16.49 -8.78 25.85
N GLY A 107 15.67 -9.60 26.50
CA GLY A 107 16.04 -10.93 27.01
C GLY A 107 15.44 -12.11 26.24
N ALA A 108 14.60 -11.85 25.25
CA ALA A 108 13.92 -12.85 24.43
C ALA A 108 13.64 -12.24 23.04
N PRO A 109 14.63 -12.22 22.12
CA PRO A 109 14.49 -11.55 20.81
C PRO A 109 13.34 -12.06 19.97
N GLU A 110 12.92 -13.32 20.18
CA GLU A 110 11.75 -13.92 19.53
C GLU A 110 10.40 -13.44 20.11
N SER A 111 10.43 -12.71 21.24
CA SER A 111 9.22 -12.16 21.87
C SER A 111 8.95 -10.77 21.32
N ILE A 112 8.13 -10.73 20.27
CA ILE A 112 7.68 -9.50 19.64
C ILE A 112 6.43 -8.96 20.35
N PHE A 113 6.38 -7.64 20.51
CA PHE A 113 5.18 -6.93 20.92
C PHE A 113 5.08 -5.60 20.18
N TRP A 114 3.88 -5.03 20.16
CA TRP A 114 3.59 -3.81 19.45
C TRP A 114 3.21 -2.70 20.42
N ILE A 115 3.83 -1.53 20.27
CA ILE A 115 3.45 -0.33 21.02
C ILE A 115 2.51 0.48 20.14
N LYS A 116 1.31 0.74 20.65
CA LYS A 116 0.32 1.57 19.96
C LYS A 116 0.60 3.04 20.20
N HIS A 117 0.76 3.79 19.13
CA HIS A 117 0.85 5.24 19.11
C HIS A 117 -0.41 5.83 18.50
N THR A 118 -1.20 6.52 19.30
CA THR A 118 -2.45 7.14 18.84
C THR A 118 -2.13 8.35 17.96
N LEU A 119 -2.78 8.44 16.82
CA LEU A 119 -2.70 9.58 15.91
C LEU A 119 -3.85 10.56 16.15
N PRO A 120 -3.69 11.84 15.76
CA PRO A 120 -4.78 12.79 15.71
C PRO A 120 -5.97 12.29 14.88
N SER A 121 -7.18 12.69 15.24
CA SER A 121 -8.42 12.23 14.59
C SER A 121 -8.48 12.55 13.09
N GLN A 122 -7.71 13.50 12.60
CA GLN A 122 -7.57 13.83 11.18
C GLN A 122 -7.03 12.65 10.35
N ALA A 123 -6.27 11.73 10.97
CA ALA A 123 -5.78 10.52 10.31
C ALA A 123 -6.86 9.46 10.11
N ALA A 124 -8.06 9.64 10.68
CA ALA A 124 -9.15 8.70 10.51
C ALA A 124 -9.74 8.74 9.11
N GLY A 125 -9.96 7.58 8.50
CA GLY A 125 -10.67 7.47 7.23
C GLY A 125 -9.98 6.59 6.20
N HIS A 126 -10.40 6.79 4.95
CA HIS A 126 -9.83 6.11 3.80
C HIS A 126 -8.64 6.89 3.25
N GLY A 127 -7.60 6.20 2.81
CA GLY A 127 -6.37 6.81 2.31
C GLY A 127 -5.35 7.08 3.42
N ILE A 128 -4.17 6.51 3.28
CA ILE A 128 -3.05 6.74 4.18
C ILE A 128 -1.73 6.52 3.43
N GLY A 129 -0.74 7.32 3.75
CA GLY A 129 0.62 7.23 3.24
C GLY A 129 1.63 7.71 4.27
N ALA A 130 2.90 7.44 4.06
CA ALA A 130 3.99 7.88 4.90
C ALA A 130 5.22 8.24 4.07
N GLY A 131 5.96 9.25 4.51
CA GLY A 131 7.20 9.72 3.91
C GLY A 131 7.61 11.07 4.50
N ASP A 132 8.83 11.49 4.26
CA ASP A 132 9.32 12.81 4.66
C ASP A 132 8.81 13.85 3.65
N LEU A 133 7.73 14.55 3.99
CA LEU A 133 7.03 15.43 3.07
C LEU A 133 7.64 16.85 3.03
N ASN A 134 8.28 17.26 4.11
CA ASN A 134 8.86 18.60 4.26
C ASN A 134 10.40 18.60 4.25
N SER A 135 11.02 17.46 3.95
CA SER A 135 12.47 17.26 3.87
C SER A 135 13.22 17.60 5.18
N ASP A 136 12.58 17.34 6.34
CA ASP A 136 13.17 17.59 7.65
C ASP A 136 13.87 16.34 8.25
N GLY A 137 13.86 15.22 7.54
CA GLY A 137 14.49 13.95 7.92
C GLY A 137 13.62 13.09 8.83
N ARG A 138 12.36 13.44 9.06
CA ARG A 138 11.38 12.65 9.81
C ARG A 138 10.25 12.18 8.89
N VAL A 139 9.62 11.09 9.29
CA VAL A 139 8.51 10.52 8.52
C VAL A 139 7.21 11.19 8.91
N ASP A 140 6.52 11.77 7.93
CA ASP A 140 5.20 12.35 8.05
C ASP A 140 4.12 11.34 7.62
N ILE A 141 2.87 11.60 8.02
CA ILE A 141 1.72 10.77 7.62
C ILE A 141 0.79 11.60 6.73
N VAL A 142 0.62 11.16 5.49
CA VAL A 142 -0.27 11.77 4.51
C VAL A 142 -1.64 11.12 4.58
N VAL A 143 -2.69 11.93 4.63
CA VAL A 143 -4.07 11.50 4.72
C VAL A 143 -4.97 12.29 3.75
N ARG A 144 -6.24 11.94 3.66
CA ARG A 144 -7.16 12.48 2.65
C ARG A 144 -7.30 14.02 2.57
N HIS A 145 -7.18 14.74 3.69
CA HIS A 145 -7.43 16.19 3.73
C HIS A 145 -6.22 17.00 4.19
N GLY A 146 -5.02 16.45 4.06
CA GLY A 146 -3.78 17.06 4.49
C GLY A 146 -2.80 16.04 5.06
N TRP A 147 -1.93 16.47 5.95
CA TRP A 147 -0.88 15.63 6.49
C TRP A 147 -0.57 15.95 7.95
N LEU A 148 0.07 15.00 8.61
CA LEU A 148 0.54 15.09 9.99
C LEU A 148 2.06 15.16 9.97
N GLU A 149 2.62 16.31 10.31
CA GLU A 149 4.06 16.51 10.50
C GLU A 149 4.50 15.88 11.82
N GLN A 150 5.55 15.08 11.77
CA GLN A 150 6.18 14.55 12.97
C GLN A 150 7.11 15.58 13.60
N THR A 151 6.70 16.20 14.70
CA THR A 151 7.51 17.22 15.41
C THR A 151 8.24 16.65 16.64
N GLY A 152 8.75 15.44 16.52
CA GLY A 152 9.34 14.64 17.60
C GLY A 152 8.36 13.61 18.13
N ILE A 153 7.82 13.81 19.36
CA ILE A 153 6.81 12.90 19.93
C ILE A 153 5.36 13.32 19.62
N GLU A 154 5.16 14.48 19.03
CA GLU A 154 3.85 15.05 18.72
C GLU A 154 3.65 15.12 17.21
N TRP A 155 2.38 15.22 16.81
CA TRP A 155 1.96 15.38 15.42
C TRP A 155 1.31 16.75 15.24
N GLN A 156 1.79 17.52 14.27
CA GLN A 156 1.18 18.78 13.87
C GLN A 156 0.33 18.57 12.61
N TRP A 157 -0.91 19.03 12.64
CA TRP A 157 -1.83 18.93 11.52
C TRP A 157 -1.64 20.09 10.53
N HIS A 158 -1.56 19.75 9.24
CA HIS A 158 -1.52 20.67 8.11
C HIS A 158 -2.64 20.35 7.11
N ALA A 159 -3.48 21.32 6.79
CA ALA A 159 -4.61 21.20 5.87
C ALA A 159 -4.29 21.87 4.53
N ASP A 160 -3.16 21.49 3.93
CA ASP A 160 -2.60 22.19 2.77
C ASP A 160 -3.19 21.70 1.44
N PHE A 161 -3.85 20.53 1.45
CA PHE A 161 -4.48 19.92 0.28
C PHE A 161 -5.71 19.08 0.67
N ASP A 162 -6.49 18.71 -0.36
CA ASP A 162 -7.66 17.82 -0.23
C ASP A 162 -7.66 16.78 -1.37
N LEU A 163 -7.43 15.51 -1.02
CA LEU A 163 -7.44 14.39 -1.96
C LEU A 163 -8.84 13.77 -2.14
N GLY A 164 -9.84 14.33 -1.48
CA GLY A 164 -11.21 13.83 -1.47
C GLY A 164 -11.46 12.74 -0.43
N ASP A 165 -12.66 12.16 -0.44
CA ASP A 165 -13.12 11.27 0.64
C ASP A 165 -12.45 9.89 0.65
N ARG A 166 -12.03 9.40 -0.52
CA ARG A 166 -11.54 8.01 -0.67
C ARG A 166 -10.32 7.93 -1.58
N PRO A 167 -9.18 8.51 -1.17
CA PRO A 167 -7.93 8.30 -1.88
C PRO A 167 -7.43 6.87 -1.71
N SER A 168 -6.50 6.46 -2.56
CA SER A 168 -5.85 5.15 -2.55
C SER A 168 -5.14 4.82 -1.23
N ILE A 169 -4.81 3.56 -1.06
CA ILE A 169 -3.97 3.06 0.02
C ILE A 169 -2.91 2.12 -0.59
N PRO A 170 -1.64 2.51 -0.59
CA PRO A 170 -1.09 3.74 -0.04
C PRO A 170 -1.41 5.00 -0.84
N ILE A 171 -1.31 6.17 -0.18
CA ILE A 171 -0.94 7.44 -0.81
C ILE A 171 0.57 7.42 -0.86
N LEU A 172 1.18 7.64 -2.04
CA LEU A 172 2.63 7.58 -2.19
C LEU A 172 3.25 8.96 -1.99
N VAL A 173 4.36 9.00 -1.27
CA VAL A 173 5.22 10.18 -1.11
C VAL A 173 6.54 9.89 -1.84
N HIS A 174 6.89 10.71 -2.83
CA HIS A 174 8.05 10.51 -3.69
C HIS A 174 8.41 11.79 -4.45
N ASP A 175 9.67 12.09 -4.60
CA ASP A 175 10.17 13.13 -5.49
C ASP A 175 10.01 12.65 -6.94
N VAL A 176 8.95 13.11 -7.62
CA VAL A 176 8.55 12.63 -8.95
C VAL A 176 9.37 13.27 -10.05
N ASP A 177 9.66 14.57 -9.94
CA ASP A 177 10.31 15.32 -10.99
C ASP A 177 11.80 15.62 -10.72
N GLU A 178 12.35 15.02 -9.69
CA GLU A 178 13.77 15.06 -9.32
C GLU A 178 14.24 16.49 -8.98
N ASP A 179 13.39 17.25 -8.27
CA ASP A 179 13.67 18.63 -7.86
C ASP A 179 14.04 18.80 -6.37
N ASP A 180 14.26 17.66 -5.68
CA ASP A 180 14.64 17.51 -4.27
C ASP A 180 13.53 17.85 -3.27
N ASP A 181 12.27 17.98 -3.68
CA ASP A 181 11.12 18.00 -2.79
C ASP A 181 10.19 16.80 -2.98
N ALA A 182 9.38 16.50 -1.97
CA ALA A 182 8.55 15.32 -1.99
C ALA A 182 7.15 15.64 -2.50
N ASP A 183 6.71 14.90 -3.49
CA ASP A 183 5.38 14.96 -4.09
C ASP A 183 4.45 13.89 -3.53
N ILE A 184 3.17 13.98 -3.92
CA ILE A 184 2.15 13.01 -3.55
C ILE A 184 1.54 12.40 -4.81
N ILE A 185 1.53 11.05 -4.90
CA ILE A 185 0.78 10.33 -5.92
C ILE A 185 -0.40 9.64 -5.25
N TRP A 186 -1.59 9.80 -5.82
CA TRP A 186 -2.80 9.23 -5.27
C TRP A 186 -3.85 8.90 -6.33
N GLY A 187 -4.74 7.98 -6.02
CA GLY A 187 -5.85 7.59 -6.87
C GLY A 187 -7.19 7.69 -6.18
N ARG A 188 -8.27 7.86 -6.93
CA ARG A 188 -9.63 7.72 -6.41
C ARG A 188 -9.99 6.25 -6.29
N ALA A 189 -9.79 5.68 -5.12
CA ALA A 189 -9.93 4.25 -4.87
C ALA A 189 -11.29 3.66 -5.27
N HIS A 190 -12.35 4.48 -5.33
CA HIS A 190 -13.74 4.09 -5.62
C HIS A 190 -14.36 4.84 -6.80
N ASP A 191 -13.53 5.53 -7.60
CA ASP A 191 -13.96 6.34 -8.72
C ASP A 191 -12.87 6.35 -9.80
N TYR A 192 -13.02 7.18 -10.83
CA TYR A 192 -12.01 7.41 -11.86
C TYR A 192 -10.99 8.45 -11.41
N GLY A 193 -9.74 8.25 -11.73
CA GLY A 193 -8.68 9.24 -11.62
C GLY A 193 -7.48 8.78 -10.80
N LEU A 194 -6.34 8.98 -11.39
CA LEU A 194 -5.00 8.85 -10.85
C LEU A 194 -4.33 10.21 -10.97
N PHE A 195 -3.72 10.71 -9.93
CA PHE A 195 -3.25 12.08 -9.83
C PHE A 195 -1.85 12.15 -9.23
N TRP A 196 -1.15 13.21 -9.57
CA TRP A 196 0.08 13.68 -8.96
C TRP A 196 -0.17 15.06 -8.39
N LEU A 197 0.22 15.28 -7.16
CA LEU A 197 0.19 16.55 -6.47
C LEU A 197 1.64 16.99 -6.30
N GLU A 198 2.07 17.89 -7.21
CA GLU A 198 3.42 18.45 -7.25
C GLU A 198 3.59 19.48 -6.15
N GLN A 199 4.62 19.33 -5.34
CA GLN A 199 5.02 20.36 -4.41
C GLN A 199 5.71 21.50 -5.18
N ASN A 200 5.46 22.76 -4.80
CA ASN A 200 6.07 23.90 -5.47
C ASN A 200 7.30 24.38 -4.69
N PRO A 201 8.52 24.13 -5.19
CA PRO A 201 9.75 24.44 -4.48
C PRO A 201 10.02 25.94 -4.34
N GLU A 202 9.40 26.80 -5.15
CA GLU A 202 9.59 28.26 -5.08
C GLU A 202 8.81 28.93 -3.94
N SER A 203 7.98 28.16 -3.23
CA SER A 203 7.13 28.68 -2.16
C SER A 203 7.78 28.51 -0.78
N THR A 204 7.69 29.54 0.06
CA THR A 204 8.13 29.46 1.47
C THR A 204 7.16 28.65 2.36
N ASN A 205 5.97 28.36 1.85
CA ASN A 205 5.00 27.47 2.45
C ASN A 205 4.73 26.36 1.43
N LEU A 206 4.47 25.14 1.87
CA LEU A 206 4.10 24.04 0.97
C LEU A 206 2.89 24.48 0.14
N GLN A 207 3.08 24.55 -1.16
CA GLN A 207 2.03 24.82 -2.15
C GLN A 207 1.99 23.68 -3.14
N TRP A 208 0.79 23.31 -3.51
CA TRP A 208 0.55 22.09 -4.27
C TRP A 208 -0.11 22.41 -5.62
N VAL A 209 0.37 21.76 -6.67
CA VAL A 209 -0.24 21.81 -8.01
C VAL A 209 -0.72 20.41 -8.39
N GLN A 210 -2.02 20.26 -8.60
CA GLN A 210 -2.59 18.95 -8.96
C GLN A 210 -2.52 18.71 -10.46
N HIS A 211 -1.95 17.57 -10.85
CA HIS A 211 -1.88 17.06 -12.21
C HIS A 211 -2.71 15.77 -12.35
N LEU A 212 -3.43 15.64 -13.45
CA LEU A 212 -4.10 14.40 -13.81
C LEU A 212 -3.10 13.48 -14.50
N ILE A 213 -2.90 12.26 -13.96
CA ILE A 213 -2.12 11.21 -14.61
C ILE A 213 -3.01 10.46 -15.59
N ASP A 214 -4.11 9.87 -15.12
CA ASP A 214 -5.03 9.10 -15.95
C ASP A 214 -6.45 9.11 -15.36
N SER A 215 -7.47 9.24 -16.19
CA SER A 215 -8.89 9.12 -15.80
C SER A 215 -9.66 8.18 -16.72
N SER A 216 -8.98 7.39 -17.53
CA SER A 216 -9.60 6.50 -18.50
C SER A 216 -10.10 5.19 -17.92
N TRP A 217 -9.69 4.86 -16.69
CA TRP A 217 -10.08 3.66 -15.95
C TRP A 217 -10.40 4.01 -14.49
N SER A 218 -11.07 3.11 -13.77
CA SER A 218 -11.62 3.38 -12.44
C SER A 218 -11.00 2.52 -11.35
N GLN A 219 -11.10 3.01 -10.12
CA GLN A 219 -10.77 2.30 -8.89
C GLN A 219 -9.28 1.97 -8.74
N PRO A 220 -8.36 2.95 -8.94
CA PRO A 220 -6.95 2.83 -8.57
C PRO A 220 -6.80 2.81 -7.05
N HIS A 221 -7.15 1.69 -6.43
CA HIS A 221 -7.19 1.58 -4.97
C HIS A 221 -5.82 1.33 -4.36
N PHE A 222 -5.00 0.55 -5.05
CA PHE A 222 -3.64 0.22 -4.66
C PHE A 222 -2.65 0.65 -5.73
N MET A 223 -1.51 1.13 -5.33
CA MET A 223 -0.42 1.52 -6.21
C MET A 223 0.92 1.34 -5.51
N LEU A 224 1.97 1.19 -6.29
CA LEU A 224 3.34 1.08 -5.79
C LEU A 224 4.32 1.64 -6.82
N LEU A 225 5.51 2.01 -6.34
CA LEU A 225 6.63 2.43 -7.15
C LEU A 225 7.65 1.29 -7.21
N ARG A 226 8.06 0.90 -8.41
CA ARG A 226 9.10 -0.12 -8.65
C ARG A 226 9.84 0.19 -9.93
N ASP A 227 11.14 -0.08 -9.92
CA ASP A 227 11.94 -0.09 -11.15
C ASP A 227 11.64 -1.39 -11.90
N LEU A 228 10.69 -1.30 -12.85
CA LEU A 228 10.19 -2.46 -13.59
C LEU A 228 11.03 -2.76 -14.84
N ASN A 229 11.82 -1.78 -15.30
CA ASN A 229 12.60 -1.88 -16.51
C ASN A 229 14.13 -1.90 -16.27
N ASN A 230 14.55 -1.90 -15.00
CA ASN A 230 15.95 -1.92 -14.54
C ASN A 230 16.79 -0.73 -15.05
N ASP A 231 16.17 0.45 -15.24
CA ASP A 231 16.86 1.67 -15.67
C ASP A 231 17.34 2.56 -14.51
N GLY A 232 17.04 2.17 -13.28
CA GLY A 232 17.38 2.87 -12.04
C GLY A 232 16.36 3.93 -11.62
N LYS A 233 15.23 4.07 -12.33
CA LYS A 233 14.10 4.90 -11.97
C LYS A 233 12.91 4.03 -11.61
N VAL A 234 12.00 4.58 -10.85
CA VAL A 234 10.80 3.83 -10.46
C VAL A 234 9.61 4.21 -11.34
N GLU A 235 8.88 3.20 -11.78
CA GLU A 235 7.59 3.38 -12.43
C GLU A 235 6.46 3.30 -11.42
N LEU A 236 5.38 4.05 -11.70
CA LEU A 236 4.13 3.95 -10.96
C LEU A 236 3.31 2.78 -11.51
N LEU A 237 3.12 1.73 -10.72
CA LEU A 237 2.31 0.57 -11.05
C LEU A 237 0.97 0.64 -10.34
N SER A 238 -0.13 0.48 -11.10
CA SER A 238 -1.49 0.42 -10.54
C SER A 238 -2.44 -0.33 -11.47
N GLY A 239 -3.64 -0.64 -10.98
CA GLY A 239 -4.63 -1.34 -11.76
C GLY A 239 -6.02 -1.34 -11.13
N LYS A 240 -6.99 -1.81 -11.91
CA LYS A 240 -8.39 -1.79 -11.55
C LYS A 240 -8.80 -2.96 -10.67
N ARG A 241 -9.54 -2.70 -9.58
CA ARG A 241 -10.18 -3.72 -8.75
C ARG A 241 -11.34 -4.40 -9.48
N TYR A 242 -11.49 -5.72 -9.29
CA TYR A 242 -12.65 -6.47 -9.80
C TYR A 242 -13.86 -6.32 -8.90
N ARG A 243 -14.96 -5.77 -9.45
CA ARG A 243 -16.27 -5.67 -8.80
C ARG A 243 -16.24 -5.15 -7.35
N ALA A 244 -15.49 -4.10 -7.09
CA ALA A 244 -15.50 -3.44 -5.80
C ALA A 244 -16.94 -3.05 -5.40
N HIS A 245 -17.28 -3.22 -4.13
CA HIS A 245 -18.64 -3.05 -3.60
C HIS A 245 -19.73 -3.74 -4.44
N ASN A 246 -19.42 -4.98 -4.91
CA ASN A 246 -20.31 -5.77 -5.77
C ASN A 246 -20.69 -5.04 -7.08
N GLY A 247 -19.75 -4.26 -7.63
CA GLY A 247 -19.91 -3.53 -8.90
C GLY A 247 -20.75 -2.25 -8.79
N LYS A 248 -20.99 -1.73 -7.60
CA LYS A 248 -21.79 -0.51 -7.37
C LYS A 248 -20.99 0.78 -7.52
N ASP A 249 -19.66 0.70 -7.41
CA ASP A 249 -18.81 1.88 -7.60
C ASP A 249 -18.79 2.33 -9.08
N PRO A 250 -18.52 3.60 -9.35
CA PRO A 250 -18.30 4.09 -10.71
C PRO A 250 -17.29 3.22 -11.47
N GLY A 251 -17.64 2.81 -12.67
CA GLY A 251 -16.82 1.89 -13.47
C GLY A 251 -16.70 0.48 -12.92
N GLY A 252 -17.52 0.05 -11.96
CA GLY A 252 -17.44 -1.26 -11.32
C GLY A 252 -17.55 -2.45 -12.27
N SER A 253 -18.13 -2.25 -13.46
CA SER A 253 -18.29 -3.26 -14.52
C SER A 253 -17.34 -3.04 -15.70
N ASP A 254 -16.47 -2.03 -15.65
CA ASP A 254 -15.51 -1.78 -16.72
C ASP A 254 -14.44 -2.90 -16.79
N PRO A 255 -13.80 -3.08 -17.93
CA PRO A 255 -12.72 -4.05 -18.11
C PRO A 255 -11.61 -3.89 -17.06
N LEU A 256 -11.04 -5.02 -16.63
CA LEU A 256 -9.87 -5.03 -15.76
C LEU A 256 -8.63 -4.60 -16.52
N CYS A 257 -7.73 -3.93 -15.81
CA CYS A 257 -6.45 -3.51 -16.36
C CYS A 257 -5.38 -3.45 -15.27
N ILE A 258 -4.15 -3.57 -15.69
CA ILE A 258 -2.94 -3.23 -14.93
C ILE A 258 -2.07 -2.41 -15.86
N TYR A 259 -1.66 -1.25 -15.40
CA TYR A 259 -0.79 -0.34 -16.12
C TYR A 259 0.40 0.07 -15.27
N TYR A 260 1.51 0.39 -15.93
CA TYR A 260 2.57 1.15 -15.29
C TYR A 260 2.82 2.45 -16.06
N TYR A 261 3.36 3.43 -15.37
CA TYR A 261 3.54 4.78 -15.89
C TYR A 261 4.98 5.22 -15.65
N GLU A 262 5.64 5.63 -16.74
CA GLU A 262 6.95 6.26 -16.73
C GLU A 262 6.78 7.77 -16.74
N PHE A 263 7.53 8.47 -15.90
CA PHE A 263 7.50 9.93 -15.88
C PHE A 263 8.59 10.54 -16.76
N ASP A 264 8.22 11.49 -17.65
CA ASP A 264 9.16 12.33 -18.40
C ASP A 264 9.33 13.68 -17.68
N PRO A 265 10.43 13.89 -16.92
CA PRO A 265 10.61 15.12 -16.13
C PRO A 265 10.78 16.36 -16.99
N LYS A 266 11.24 16.22 -18.25
CA LYS A 266 11.42 17.37 -19.17
C LYS A 266 10.11 17.93 -19.67
N ARG A 267 9.09 17.06 -19.85
CA ARG A 267 7.76 17.43 -20.33
C ARG A 267 6.72 17.50 -19.24
N LYS A 268 7.03 16.99 -18.04
CA LYS A 268 6.12 16.79 -16.93
C LYS A 268 4.88 15.98 -17.34
N ILE A 269 5.10 14.85 -18.03
CA ILE A 269 4.03 13.95 -18.48
C ILE A 269 4.32 12.51 -18.10
N TRP A 270 3.24 11.77 -17.82
CA TRP A 270 3.27 10.34 -17.58
C TRP A 270 2.95 9.55 -18.85
N HIS A 271 3.79 8.59 -19.19
CA HIS A 271 3.62 7.66 -20.30
C HIS A 271 3.04 6.35 -19.78
N ARG A 272 1.79 6.07 -20.16
CA ARG A 272 1.12 4.82 -19.78
C ARG A 272 1.61 3.65 -20.63
N ASN A 273 1.98 2.56 -19.98
CA ASN A 273 2.31 1.28 -20.54
C ASN A 273 1.33 0.21 -20.06
N THR A 274 1.00 -0.75 -20.90
CA THR A 274 0.02 -1.79 -20.58
C THR A 274 0.72 -3.07 -20.13
N VAL A 275 0.45 -3.51 -18.92
CA VAL A 275 0.80 -4.86 -18.43
C VAL A 275 -0.28 -5.85 -18.89
N THR A 276 -1.55 -5.53 -18.59
CA THR A 276 -2.70 -6.31 -19.06
C THR A 276 -3.92 -5.42 -19.24
N GLU A 277 -4.75 -5.70 -20.22
CA GLU A 277 -6.01 -5.02 -20.48
C GLU A 277 -7.07 -6.02 -20.95
N GLY A 278 -8.30 -5.86 -20.49
CA GLY A 278 -9.39 -6.77 -20.79
C GLY A 278 -10.14 -7.22 -19.52
N ASN A 279 -10.75 -8.38 -19.51
CA ASN A 279 -11.57 -8.85 -18.38
C ASN A 279 -10.93 -10.00 -17.61
N THR A 280 -9.61 -10.16 -17.65
CA THR A 280 -8.96 -11.35 -17.09
C THR A 280 -8.29 -11.08 -15.75
N ILE A 281 -7.39 -10.09 -15.67
CA ILE A 281 -6.54 -9.84 -14.51
C ILE A 281 -6.75 -8.42 -14.05
N GLY A 282 -7.02 -8.26 -12.76
CA GLY A 282 -7.13 -6.98 -12.09
C GLY A 282 -6.12 -6.84 -10.96
N PHE A 283 -6.12 -5.67 -10.35
CA PHE A 283 -5.24 -5.30 -9.25
C PHE A 283 -6.04 -5.30 -7.94
N GLY A 284 -5.57 -6.01 -6.94
CA GLY A 284 -6.24 -6.09 -5.64
C GLY A 284 -6.01 -4.84 -4.77
N ILE A 285 -6.27 -4.99 -3.48
CA ILE A 285 -6.01 -3.95 -2.48
C ILE A 285 -4.69 -4.18 -1.73
N CYS A 286 -3.95 -5.21 -2.09
CA CYS A 286 -2.63 -5.54 -1.56
C CYS A 286 -1.89 -6.35 -2.64
N THR A 287 -1.17 -5.67 -3.49
CA THR A 287 -0.38 -6.23 -4.60
C THR A 287 1.10 -6.07 -4.26
N ASP A 288 1.94 -6.94 -4.79
CA ASP A 288 3.38 -6.84 -4.64
C ASP A 288 4.09 -6.95 -5.99
N ALA A 289 5.26 -6.34 -6.09
CA ALA A 289 6.12 -6.46 -7.24
C ALA A 289 7.57 -6.61 -6.78
N ARG A 290 8.16 -7.75 -7.12
CA ARG A 290 9.53 -8.13 -6.76
C ARG A 290 10.04 -9.23 -7.68
N ASP A 291 11.32 -9.43 -7.72
CA ASP A 291 11.95 -10.58 -8.37
C ASP A 291 11.55 -11.88 -7.62
N ILE A 292 10.64 -12.66 -8.21
CA ILE A 292 10.08 -13.88 -7.59
C ILE A 292 10.88 -15.12 -7.95
N ASP A 293 11.45 -15.17 -9.13
CA ASP A 293 12.18 -16.33 -9.64
C ASP A 293 13.72 -16.19 -9.61
N ASN A 294 14.21 -15.04 -9.16
CA ASN A 294 15.61 -14.67 -9.01
C ASN A 294 16.36 -14.59 -10.35
N ASP A 295 15.70 -14.10 -11.38
CA ASP A 295 16.32 -13.83 -12.68
C ASP A 295 16.84 -12.39 -12.84
N GLY A 296 16.52 -11.51 -11.89
CA GLY A 296 17.04 -10.15 -11.78
C GLY A 296 16.09 -9.08 -12.29
N ASP A 297 14.89 -9.44 -12.73
CA ASP A 297 13.85 -8.48 -13.07
C ASP A 297 12.66 -8.53 -12.08
N VAL A 298 11.79 -7.51 -12.12
CA VAL A 298 10.71 -7.36 -11.15
C VAL A 298 9.40 -7.90 -11.71
N ASP A 299 8.89 -8.97 -11.11
CA ASP A 299 7.61 -9.59 -11.40
C ASP A 299 6.46 -8.91 -10.65
N ILE A 300 5.21 -9.12 -11.11
CA ILE A 300 4.03 -8.58 -10.47
C ILE A 300 3.16 -9.71 -9.93
N VAL A 301 2.90 -9.70 -8.62
CA VAL A 301 1.92 -10.59 -7.97
C VAL A 301 0.60 -9.85 -7.85
N ALA A 302 -0.38 -10.22 -8.66
CA ALA A 302 -1.67 -9.56 -8.76
C ALA A 302 -2.80 -10.42 -8.13
N PRO A 303 -3.11 -10.24 -6.83
CA PRO A 303 -4.25 -10.88 -6.18
C PRO A 303 -5.52 -10.07 -6.46
N GLY A 304 -6.65 -10.78 -6.53
CA GLY A 304 -7.95 -10.14 -6.67
C GLY A 304 -9.10 -11.14 -6.61
N LYS A 305 -10.33 -10.67 -6.69
CA LYS A 305 -11.51 -11.54 -6.71
C LYS A 305 -11.57 -12.43 -7.96
N SER A 306 -10.82 -12.11 -9.02
CA SER A 306 -10.69 -12.94 -10.23
C SER A 306 -9.69 -14.07 -10.07
N GLY A 307 -8.78 -14.01 -9.10
CA GLY A 307 -7.74 -14.99 -8.84
C GLY A 307 -6.46 -14.40 -8.29
N LEU A 308 -5.44 -15.25 -8.13
CA LEU A 308 -4.06 -14.85 -7.85
C LEU A 308 -3.24 -15.15 -9.10
N TYR A 309 -2.56 -14.14 -9.61
CA TYR A 309 -1.76 -14.21 -10.84
C TYR A 309 -0.33 -13.77 -10.56
N LEU A 310 0.61 -14.48 -11.13
CA LEU A 310 1.97 -14.02 -11.33
C LEU A 310 2.10 -13.53 -12.78
N LEU A 311 2.57 -12.31 -12.93
CA LEU A 311 2.92 -11.74 -14.22
C LEU A 311 4.44 -11.62 -14.23
N GLU A 312 5.07 -12.55 -14.90
CA GLU A 312 6.51 -12.64 -15.03
C GLU A 312 6.98 -11.55 -16.00
N ASN A 313 7.96 -10.78 -15.56
CA ASN A 313 8.67 -9.83 -16.42
C ASN A 313 9.66 -10.62 -17.27
N MET A 314 9.77 -10.26 -18.54
CA MET A 314 10.60 -10.95 -19.51
C MET A 314 11.65 -10.01 -20.08
N LEU A 315 12.17 -9.08 -19.29
CA LEU A 315 13.28 -8.22 -19.70
C LEU A 315 14.52 -9.07 -20.03
N GLN A 316 15.14 -8.78 -21.14
CA GLN A 316 16.35 -9.47 -21.62
C GLN A 316 17.56 -8.54 -21.58
#